data_5e2a828712e984dbb88a73407828697c
#
_entry.id   5e2a828712e984dbb88a73407828697c
#
_cell.length_a   1.000
_cell.length_b   1.000
_cell.length_c   1.000
_cell.angle_alpha   90.00
_cell.angle_beta   90.00
_cell.angle_gamma   90.00
#
_symmetry.space_group_name_H-M   'P 1'
#
loop_
_entity.id
_entity.type
_entity.pdbx_description
1 polymer ?
#
loop_
_entity_poly.entity_id
_entity_poly.type
_entity_poly.pdbx_seq_one_letter_code
_entity_poly.pdbx_strand_id
1 'polypeptide(L)'
;DPLGRADEFGSSILPGEGSQSAVPQPLSPEQVMDLRRDRMRSLGEDIEKSLREVPDLREVSDKIEIEVTEEGLRIQLLEDANGTFYESGSANLSRRGRELMMLLGSQLGKLSNEVRIEGFTDARPIANRLDYANWELSSDRANTARRLLTAGGMRDAQVQQVRGLAAQA
;
A
#
# COMPACT_ATOMS: atom_id res chain seq x y z
N ASP A 1 77.76 0.00 -28.04
CA ASP A 1 77.04 0.77 -27.20
C ASP A 1 75.61 0.68 -27.23
N PRO A 2 75.14 0.09 -26.38
CA PRO A 2 73.79 -0.15 -26.36
C PRO A 2 73.06 0.80 -25.50
N LEU A 3 72.46 1.59 -26.03
CA LEU A 3 71.73 2.45 -25.24
C LEU A 3 70.37 2.22 -25.30
N GLY A 4 69.96 1.86 -24.28
CA GLY A 4 68.61 1.51 -24.10
C GLY A 4 67.63 2.43 -24.63
N ARG A 5 66.76 1.91 -25.12
CA ARG A 5 65.67 2.59 -25.53
C ARG A 5 64.62 2.36 -24.56
N ALA A 6 64.61 3.08 -23.67
CA ALA A 6 63.61 2.93 -22.67
C ALA A 6 62.45 3.83 -22.84
N ASP A 7 62.28 4.25 -23.98
CA ASP A 7 61.37 5.32 -24.08
C ASP A 7 60.01 5.01 -24.52
N GLU A 8 59.74 3.80 -24.62
CA GLU A 8 58.53 3.54 -25.29
C GLU A 8 57.41 3.26 -24.38
N PHE A 9 57.55 3.65 -23.19
CA PHE A 9 56.46 3.26 -22.35
C PHE A 9 55.48 4.29 -22.03
N GLY A 10 55.54 5.29 -22.67
CA GLY A 10 54.80 6.31 -22.06
C GLY A 10 53.45 6.62 -22.53
N SER A 11 53.09 6.08 -23.53
CA SER A 11 52.17 6.89 -24.13
C SER A 11 50.82 6.41 -24.29
N SER A 12 50.54 5.36 -23.79
CA SER A 12 49.26 4.96 -24.26
C SER A 12 48.27 4.66 -23.23
N ILE A 13 48.41 5.29 -22.16
CA ILE A 13 47.37 5.08 -21.24
C ILE A 13 46.42 6.18 -21.40
N LEU A 14 45.63 6.02 -22.34
CA LEU A 14 44.54 6.89 -22.43
C LEU A 14 43.50 6.36 -21.51
N PRO A 15 42.98 7.18 -20.71
CA PRO A 15 41.88 6.76 -19.87
C PRO A 15 40.76 6.27 -20.76
N GLY A 16 40.41 5.13 -20.51
CA GLY A 16 39.34 4.54 -21.30
C GLY A 16 38.15 5.40 -21.20
N GLU A 17 37.56 5.59 -22.30
CA GLU A 17 36.41 6.40 -22.32
C GLU A 17 35.26 5.76 -21.68
N GLY A 18 35.39 4.57 -21.23
CA GLY A 18 34.29 3.92 -20.61
C GLY A 18 34.13 4.18 -19.13
N SER A 19 35.02 4.92 -18.57
CA SER A 19 34.96 5.09 -17.14
C SER A 19 33.92 6.09 -16.71
N GLN A 20 33.15 6.59 -17.61
CA GLN A 20 32.21 7.58 -17.26
C GLN A 20 30.98 7.04 -16.62
N SER A 21 30.84 5.77 -16.60
CA SER A 21 29.64 5.19 -16.03
C SER A 21 29.66 5.16 -14.52
N ALA A 22 30.70 5.66 -13.91
CA ALA A 22 30.86 5.46 -12.49
C ALA A 22 29.98 6.33 -11.63
N VAL A 23 29.45 7.40 -12.15
CA VAL A 23 28.65 8.31 -11.34
C VAL A 23 27.22 8.31 -11.86
N PRO A 24 26.31 7.69 -11.11
CA PRO A 24 24.92 7.72 -11.53
C PRO A 24 24.40 9.13 -11.37
N GLN A 25 23.68 9.59 -12.35
CA GLN A 25 23.07 10.87 -12.28
C GLN A 25 21.80 10.80 -11.43
N PRO A 26 21.50 11.85 -10.68
CA PRO A 26 20.29 11.86 -9.88
C PRO A 26 19.08 11.84 -10.80
N LEU A 27 18.05 11.17 -10.34
CA LEU A 27 16.80 11.11 -11.08
C LEU A 27 16.08 12.47 -11.01
N SER A 28 15.43 12.84 -12.08
CA SER A 28 14.59 14.02 -12.09
C SER A 28 13.33 13.76 -11.24
N PRO A 29 12.65 14.80 -10.79
CA PRO A 29 11.38 14.63 -10.08
C PRO A 29 10.36 13.80 -10.84
N GLU A 30 10.29 13.96 -12.16
CA GLU A 30 9.39 13.16 -13.00
C GLU A 30 9.77 11.70 -12.98
N GLN A 31 11.05 11.39 -13.09
CA GLN A 31 11.54 10.02 -13.04
C GLN A 31 11.24 9.36 -11.71
N VAL A 32 11.40 10.10 -10.61
CA VAL A 32 11.08 9.61 -9.28
C VAL A 32 9.60 9.30 -9.16
N MET A 33 8.74 10.18 -9.67
CA MET A 33 7.30 9.97 -9.65
C MET A 33 6.88 8.77 -10.48
N ASP A 34 7.50 8.58 -11.63
CA ASP A 34 7.20 7.45 -12.50
C ASP A 34 7.60 6.13 -11.84
N LEU A 35 8.77 6.08 -11.21
CA LEU A 35 9.21 4.90 -10.48
C LEU A 35 8.29 4.57 -9.31
N ARG A 36 7.85 5.58 -8.59
CA ARG A 36 6.94 5.39 -7.48
C ARG A 36 5.61 4.84 -7.97
N ARG A 37 5.10 5.39 -9.06
CA ARG A 37 3.84 4.94 -9.65
C ARG A 37 3.94 3.48 -10.11
N ASP A 38 5.05 3.12 -10.72
CA ASP A 38 5.27 1.75 -11.18
C ASP A 38 5.36 0.78 -10.03
N ARG A 39 6.00 1.16 -8.92
CA ARG A 39 6.07 0.34 -7.73
C ARG A 39 4.69 0.14 -7.12
N MET A 40 3.89 1.19 -7.08
CA MET A 40 2.54 1.10 -6.54
C MET A 40 1.64 0.22 -7.42
N ARG A 41 1.80 0.33 -8.74
CA ARG A 41 1.07 -0.52 -9.67
C ARG A 41 1.45 -1.99 -9.46
N SER A 42 2.72 -2.27 -9.36
CA SER A 42 3.21 -3.62 -9.15
C SER A 42 2.71 -4.20 -7.83
N LEU A 43 2.73 -3.40 -6.78
CA LEU A 43 2.20 -3.80 -5.48
C LEU A 43 0.70 -4.10 -5.57
N GLY A 44 -0.05 -3.25 -6.25
CA GLY A 44 -1.48 -3.46 -6.43
C GLY A 44 -1.79 -4.75 -7.17
N GLU A 45 -1.01 -5.05 -8.21
CA GLU A 45 -1.17 -6.29 -8.95
C GLU A 45 -0.87 -7.51 -8.10
N ASP A 46 0.16 -7.44 -7.27
CA ASP A 46 0.52 -8.52 -6.37
C ASP A 46 -0.58 -8.76 -5.33
N ILE A 47 -1.16 -7.69 -4.80
CA ILE A 47 -2.26 -7.81 -3.85
C ILE A 47 -3.48 -8.43 -4.52
N GLU A 48 -3.83 -7.95 -5.73
CA GLU A 48 -4.95 -8.52 -6.47
C GLU A 48 -4.77 -10.02 -6.73
N LYS A 49 -3.56 -10.40 -7.11
CA LYS A 49 -3.25 -11.80 -7.34
C LYS A 49 -3.44 -12.64 -6.08
N SER A 50 -2.94 -12.13 -4.96
CA SER A 50 -3.09 -12.82 -3.67
C SER A 50 -4.56 -12.96 -3.27
N LEU A 51 -5.37 -11.94 -3.54
CA LEU A 51 -6.80 -11.98 -3.25
C LEU A 51 -7.51 -13.06 -4.05
N ARG A 52 -7.13 -13.23 -5.32
CA ARG A 52 -7.74 -14.25 -6.17
C ARG A 52 -7.40 -15.66 -5.75
N GLU A 53 -6.30 -15.83 -5.03
CA GLU A 53 -5.88 -17.15 -4.55
C GLU A 53 -6.66 -17.62 -3.34
N VAL A 54 -7.38 -16.72 -2.67
CA VAL A 54 -8.23 -17.05 -1.53
C VAL A 54 -9.68 -17.10 -2.00
N PRO A 55 -10.31 -18.28 -2.01
CA PRO A 55 -11.66 -18.43 -2.59
C PRO A 55 -12.70 -17.48 -1.99
N ASP A 56 -12.72 -17.31 -0.68
CA ASP A 56 -13.67 -16.43 -0.02
C ASP A 56 -13.49 -14.95 -0.42
N LEU A 57 -12.26 -14.54 -0.69
CA LEU A 57 -11.97 -13.17 -1.10
C LEU A 57 -12.19 -12.98 -2.59
N ARG A 58 -11.96 -14.03 -3.38
CA ARG A 58 -12.23 -13.97 -4.82
C ARG A 58 -13.70 -13.70 -5.10
N GLU A 59 -14.58 -14.27 -4.30
CA GLU A 59 -16.03 -14.07 -4.48
C GLU A 59 -16.46 -12.61 -4.29
N VAL A 60 -15.70 -11.84 -3.51
CA VAL A 60 -16.01 -10.45 -3.23
C VAL A 60 -15.01 -9.49 -3.85
N SER A 61 -14.25 -9.95 -4.84
CA SER A 61 -13.23 -9.12 -5.48
C SER A 61 -13.80 -7.88 -6.15
N ASP A 62 -15.04 -7.92 -6.60
CA ASP A 62 -15.71 -6.77 -7.17
C ASP A 62 -15.97 -5.65 -6.15
N LYS A 63 -15.89 -5.96 -4.86
CA LYS A 63 -16.06 -4.99 -3.79
C LYS A 63 -14.74 -4.46 -3.24
N ILE A 64 -13.63 -4.90 -3.81
CA ILE A 64 -12.30 -4.44 -3.42
C ILE A 64 -11.70 -3.70 -4.61
N GLU A 65 -11.57 -2.39 -4.47
CA GLU A 65 -11.00 -1.55 -5.52
C GLU A 65 -9.57 -1.20 -5.16
N ILE A 66 -8.68 -1.39 -6.10
CA ILE A 66 -7.26 -1.09 -5.94
C ILE A 66 -6.85 -0.16 -7.07
N GLU A 67 -6.38 1.03 -6.71
CA GLU A 67 -5.98 2.01 -7.72
C GLU A 67 -4.72 2.75 -7.29
N VAL A 68 -3.97 3.23 -8.25
CA VAL A 68 -2.80 4.06 -8.01
C VAL A 68 -3.25 5.52 -8.08
N THR A 69 -2.98 6.26 -7.03
CA THR A 69 -3.29 7.69 -6.95
C THR A 69 -2.01 8.48 -6.79
N GLU A 70 -2.11 9.80 -6.80
CA GLU A 70 -0.95 10.66 -6.55
C GLU A 70 -0.36 10.46 -5.16
N GLU A 71 -1.18 10.03 -4.21
CA GLU A 71 -0.72 9.77 -2.84
C GLU A 71 -0.10 8.39 -2.66
N GLY A 72 -0.32 7.49 -3.61
CA GLY A 72 0.19 6.13 -3.54
C GLY A 72 -0.84 5.12 -3.97
N LEU A 73 -0.82 3.95 -3.35
CA LEU A 73 -1.80 2.91 -3.63
C LEU A 73 -3.00 3.06 -2.70
N ARG A 74 -4.18 3.08 -3.28
CA ARG A 74 -5.43 3.16 -2.54
C ARG A 74 -6.16 1.83 -2.65
N ILE A 75 -6.49 1.26 -1.51
CA ILE A 75 -7.28 0.04 -1.42
C ILE A 75 -8.59 0.41 -0.76
N GLN A 76 -9.68 0.27 -1.48
CA GLN A 76 -10.99 0.65 -1.01
C GLN A 76 -11.90 -0.56 -0.93
N LEU A 77 -12.56 -0.71 0.21
CA LEU A 77 -13.51 -1.79 0.44
C LEU A 77 -14.92 -1.20 0.36
N LEU A 78 -15.71 -1.72 -0.56
CA LEU A 78 -17.08 -1.29 -0.74
C LEU A 78 -17.98 -2.16 0.11
N GLU A 79 -18.45 -1.59 1.21
CA GLU A 79 -19.33 -2.30 2.14
C GLU A 79 -20.78 -2.15 1.70
N ASP A 80 -21.54 -3.21 1.84
CA ASP A 80 -22.96 -3.15 1.57
C ASP A 80 -23.75 -3.42 2.85
N ALA A 81 -25.08 -3.33 2.74
CA ALA A 81 -25.97 -3.51 3.88
C ALA A 81 -25.96 -4.95 4.42
N ASN A 82 -25.44 -5.89 3.65
CA ASN A 82 -25.41 -7.30 4.03
C ASN A 82 -24.22 -7.69 4.88
N GLY A 83 -23.28 -6.75 5.09
CA GLY A 83 -22.15 -7.01 5.98
C GLY A 83 -21.05 -7.84 5.37
N THR A 84 -20.55 -7.46 4.21
CA THR A 84 -19.50 -8.21 3.52
C THR A 84 -18.20 -8.27 4.31
N PHE A 85 -17.66 -7.12 4.71
CA PHE A 85 -16.39 -7.03 5.43
C PHE A 85 -16.56 -6.79 6.92
N TYR A 86 -17.61 -6.08 7.29
CA TYR A 86 -17.99 -5.86 8.67
C TYR A 86 -19.39 -6.41 8.89
N GLU A 87 -19.66 -6.81 10.11
CA GLU A 87 -21.02 -7.15 10.47
C GLU A 87 -21.90 -5.89 10.35
N SER A 88 -23.12 -6.06 9.92
CA SER A 88 -24.02 -4.94 9.66
C SER A 88 -24.15 -4.03 10.87
N GLY A 89 -23.95 -2.73 10.68
CA GLY A 89 -24.05 -1.74 11.73
C GLY A 89 -23.02 -1.86 12.84
N SER A 90 -21.96 -2.61 12.62
CA SER A 90 -20.97 -2.93 13.65
C SER A 90 -19.55 -2.61 13.17
N ALA A 91 -18.66 -2.46 14.13
CA ALA A 91 -17.24 -2.35 13.86
C ALA A 91 -16.53 -3.72 13.90
N ASN A 92 -17.28 -4.78 14.14
CA ASN A 92 -16.71 -6.13 14.12
C ASN A 92 -16.56 -6.61 12.70
N LEU A 93 -15.38 -7.12 12.37
CA LEU A 93 -15.12 -7.67 11.05
C LEU A 93 -15.83 -9.01 10.87
N SER A 94 -16.35 -9.22 9.68
CA SER A 94 -16.83 -10.53 9.28
C SER A 94 -15.65 -11.47 9.09
N ARG A 95 -15.92 -12.74 8.86
CA ARG A 95 -14.84 -13.70 8.57
C ARG A 95 -14.02 -13.25 7.35
N ARG A 96 -14.69 -12.82 6.28
CA ARG A 96 -14.03 -12.31 5.08
C ARG A 96 -13.22 -11.07 5.36
N GLY A 97 -13.76 -10.17 6.18
CA GLY A 97 -13.04 -8.97 6.58
C GLY A 97 -11.77 -9.29 7.33
N ARG A 98 -11.82 -10.25 8.23
CA ARG A 98 -10.63 -10.68 8.99
C ARG A 98 -9.59 -11.30 8.06
N GLU A 99 -10.02 -12.19 7.18
CA GLU A 99 -9.10 -12.82 6.21
C GLU A 99 -8.42 -11.76 5.34
N LEU A 100 -9.19 -10.79 4.88
CA LEU A 100 -8.66 -9.71 4.05
C LEU A 100 -7.64 -8.87 4.83
N MET A 101 -7.95 -8.48 6.06
CA MET A 101 -7.04 -7.66 6.85
C MET A 101 -5.75 -8.41 7.19
N MET A 102 -5.83 -9.70 7.47
CA MET A 102 -4.64 -10.50 7.72
C MET A 102 -3.77 -10.61 6.48
N LEU A 103 -4.38 -10.79 5.31
CA LEU A 103 -3.64 -10.84 4.05
C LEU A 103 -2.98 -9.51 3.73
N LEU A 104 -3.73 -8.42 3.83
CA LEU A 104 -3.20 -7.09 3.57
C LEU A 104 -2.08 -6.75 4.57
N GLY A 105 -2.25 -7.08 5.83
CA GLY A 105 -1.22 -6.86 6.84
C GLY A 105 0.07 -7.59 6.51
N SER A 106 -0.04 -8.81 6.02
CA SER A 106 1.12 -9.59 5.61
C SER A 106 1.84 -8.93 4.43
N GLN A 107 1.09 -8.46 3.45
CA GLN A 107 1.69 -7.80 2.28
C GLN A 107 2.29 -6.45 2.63
N LEU A 108 1.56 -5.63 3.38
CA LEU A 108 2.00 -4.29 3.73
C LEU A 108 3.15 -4.30 4.73
N GLY A 109 3.20 -5.30 5.60
CA GLY A 109 4.26 -5.42 6.60
C GLY A 109 5.65 -5.64 6.00
N LYS A 110 5.72 -6.12 4.76
CA LYS A 110 6.98 -6.32 4.06
C LYS A 110 7.55 -5.05 3.48
N LEU A 111 6.76 -3.99 3.49
CA LEU A 111 7.11 -2.73 2.87
C LEU A 111 7.51 -1.69 3.90
N SER A 112 8.20 -0.66 3.46
CA SER A 112 8.54 0.48 4.31
C SER A 112 7.54 1.61 4.20
N ASN A 113 6.52 1.46 3.39
CA ASN A 113 5.54 2.51 3.14
C ASN A 113 4.68 2.82 4.35
N GLU A 114 4.32 4.08 4.47
CA GLU A 114 3.37 4.52 5.49
C GLU A 114 1.96 4.18 5.04
N VAL A 115 1.10 3.89 6.00
CA VAL A 115 -0.26 3.46 5.77
C VAL A 115 -1.21 4.39 6.51
N ARG A 116 -2.23 4.84 5.81
CA ARG A 116 -3.35 5.58 6.39
C ARG A 116 -4.57 4.69 6.35
N ILE A 117 -5.30 4.66 7.44
CA ILE A 117 -6.49 3.83 7.55
C ILE A 117 -7.68 4.75 7.76
N GLU A 118 -8.64 4.68 6.86
CA GLU A 118 -9.83 5.51 6.93
C GLU A 118 -11.07 4.64 6.94
N GLY A 119 -11.95 4.88 7.87
CA GLY A 119 -13.23 4.20 7.93
C GLY A 119 -14.33 5.13 7.46
N PHE A 120 -15.27 4.56 6.71
CA PHE A 120 -16.43 5.28 6.22
C PHE A 120 -17.68 4.58 6.70
N THR A 121 -18.77 5.32 6.77
CA THR A 121 -20.07 4.76 7.04
C THR A 121 -21.06 5.24 5.99
N ASP A 122 -22.15 4.50 5.85
CA ASP A 122 -23.27 4.91 5.03
C ASP A 122 -23.91 6.17 5.64
N ALA A 123 -24.49 7.01 4.79
CA ALA A 123 -25.19 8.21 5.22
C ALA A 123 -26.47 7.92 6.03
N ARG A 124 -26.92 6.69 6.04
CA ARG A 124 -28.16 6.32 6.74
C ARG A 124 -27.97 6.35 8.25
N PRO A 125 -28.92 6.92 8.99
CA PRO A 125 -28.86 6.84 10.44
C PRO A 125 -28.89 5.39 10.90
N ILE A 126 -28.11 5.09 11.93
CA ILE A 126 -28.13 3.75 12.51
C ILE A 126 -29.37 3.67 13.37
N ALA A 127 -30.31 2.84 12.97
CA ALA A 127 -31.55 2.68 13.70
C ALA A 127 -31.26 2.16 15.10
N ASN A 128 -31.95 2.71 16.09
CA ASN A 128 -31.90 2.27 17.48
C ASN A 128 -30.62 2.56 18.26
N ARG A 129 -29.72 3.36 17.71
CA ARG A 129 -28.50 3.76 18.42
C ARG A 129 -28.35 5.26 18.35
N LEU A 130 -29.04 5.97 19.20
CA LEU A 130 -28.99 7.42 19.23
C LEU A 130 -27.64 7.96 19.71
N ASP A 131 -26.89 7.14 20.45
CA ASP A 131 -25.62 7.51 21.02
C ASP A 131 -24.40 7.03 20.22
N TYR A 132 -24.63 6.32 19.12
CA TYR A 132 -23.55 5.78 18.29
C TYR A 132 -23.63 6.39 16.89
N ALA A 133 -22.95 7.51 16.74
CA ALA A 133 -23.00 8.27 15.50
C ALA A 133 -22.18 7.61 14.38
N ASN A 134 -22.48 7.94 13.14
CA ASN A 134 -21.77 7.38 11.99
C ASN A 134 -20.27 7.63 12.06
N TRP A 135 -19.84 8.78 12.59
CA TRP A 135 -18.42 9.05 12.70
C TRP A 135 -17.74 8.16 13.75
N GLU A 136 -18.47 7.79 14.83
CA GLU A 136 -17.93 6.86 15.82
C GLU A 136 -17.80 5.46 15.24
N LEU A 137 -18.79 5.01 14.49
CA LEU A 137 -18.74 3.73 13.82
C LEU A 137 -17.60 3.68 12.81
N SER A 138 -17.43 4.73 12.02
CA SER A 138 -16.36 4.78 11.04
C SER A 138 -14.98 4.77 11.69
N SER A 139 -14.83 5.48 12.82
CA SER A 139 -13.59 5.47 13.58
C SER A 139 -13.31 4.10 14.18
N ASP A 140 -14.33 3.46 14.72
CA ASP A 140 -14.19 2.13 15.30
C ASP A 140 -13.85 1.09 14.24
N ARG A 141 -14.43 1.21 13.05
CA ARG A 141 -14.12 0.33 11.93
C ARG A 141 -12.67 0.50 11.50
N ALA A 142 -12.19 1.74 11.42
CA ALA A 142 -10.80 2.02 11.06
C ALA A 142 -9.84 1.42 12.10
N ASN A 143 -10.17 1.55 13.38
CA ASN A 143 -9.34 0.99 14.45
C ASN A 143 -9.35 -0.53 14.46
N THR A 144 -10.49 -1.14 14.19
CA THR A 144 -10.58 -2.60 14.08
C THR A 144 -9.71 -3.09 12.93
N ALA A 145 -9.79 -2.42 11.78
CA ALA A 145 -8.94 -2.75 10.64
C ALA A 145 -7.47 -2.65 11.01
N ARG A 146 -7.07 -1.57 11.70
CA ARG A 146 -5.68 -1.39 12.13
C ARG A 146 -5.21 -2.55 12.97
N ARG A 147 -6.03 -2.98 13.95
CA ARG A 147 -5.64 -4.08 14.83
C ARG A 147 -5.40 -5.38 14.05
N LEU A 148 -6.26 -5.67 13.10
CA LEU A 148 -6.14 -6.89 12.31
C LEU A 148 -4.99 -6.80 11.30
N LEU A 149 -4.77 -5.64 10.70
CA LEU A 149 -3.62 -5.42 9.83
C LEU A 149 -2.32 -5.63 10.60
N THR A 150 -2.24 -5.09 11.80
CA THR A 150 -1.07 -5.26 12.66
C THR A 150 -0.89 -6.72 13.06
N ALA A 151 -1.98 -7.40 13.40
CA ALA A 151 -1.93 -8.82 13.73
C ALA A 151 -1.44 -9.65 12.54
N GLY A 152 -1.74 -9.23 11.32
CA GLY A 152 -1.32 -9.92 10.11
C GLY A 152 0.12 -9.69 9.72
N GLY A 153 0.77 -8.67 10.26
CA GLY A 153 2.17 -8.40 9.95
C GLY A 153 2.54 -6.93 9.74
N MET A 154 1.56 -6.05 9.64
CA MET A 154 1.86 -4.62 9.50
C MET A 154 2.47 -4.10 10.80
N ARG A 155 3.48 -3.24 10.70
CA ARG A 155 4.14 -2.69 11.88
C ARG A 155 3.44 -1.43 12.34
N ASP A 156 3.38 -1.24 13.65
CA ASP A 156 2.77 -0.03 14.21
C ASP A 156 3.42 1.23 13.67
N ALA A 157 4.72 1.21 13.43
CA ALA A 157 5.43 2.37 12.91
C ALA A 157 4.99 2.78 11.50
N GLN A 158 4.36 1.87 10.75
CA GLN A 158 3.85 2.19 9.42
C GLN A 158 2.56 2.98 9.47
N VAL A 159 1.83 2.90 10.57
CA VAL A 159 0.52 3.55 10.66
C VAL A 159 0.72 5.04 10.91
N GLN A 160 0.45 5.83 9.89
CA GLN A 160 0.58 7.27 9.98
C GLN A 160 -0.67 7.92 10.56
N GLN A 161 -1.83 7.39 10.21
CA GLN A 161 -3.09 7.99 10.60
C GLN A 161 -4.21 6.96 10.60
N VAL A 162 -5.07 7.05 11.60
CA VAL A 162 -6.31 6.28 11.67
C VAL A 162 -7.42 7.26 11.93
N ARG A 163 -8.44 7.28 11.07
CA ARG A 163 -9.57 8.19 11.26
C ARG A 163 -10.86 7.62 10.71
N GLY A 164 -11.94 8.02 11.31
CA GLY A 164 -13.28 7.75 10.79
C GLY A 164 -13.78 8.97 10.04
N LEU A 165 -14.34 8.71 8.88
CA LEU A 165 -14.98 9.72 8.07
C LEU A 165 -16.43 9.33 7.94
N ALA A 166 -17.31 10.09 8.58
CA ALA A 166 -18.72 9.87 8.38
C ALA A 166 -19.05 10.08 6.90
N ALA A 167 -20.11 9.46 6.43
CA ALA A 167 -20.48 9.54 5.04
C ALA A 167 -20.57 11.01 4.61
N GLN A 168 -19.88 11.32 3.55
CA GLN A 168 -19.98 12.64 2.97
C GLN A 168 -21.17 12.60 2.02
N ALA A 169 -22.07 13.52 2.23
CA ALA A 169 -23.26 13.64 1.40
C ALA A 169 -22.88 14.05 -0.01
#